data_ecba3940e4ed9ec8ac0a1ab690f31e90
#
_entry.id   ecba3940e4ed9ec8ac0a1ab690f31e90
#
_cell.length_a   1.000
_cell.length_b   1.000
_cell.length_c   1.000
_cell.angle_alpha   90.00
_cell.angle_beta   90.00
_cell.angle_gamma   90.00
#
_symmetry.space_group_name_H-M   'P 1'
#
loop_
_entity.id
_entity.type
_entity.pdbx_description
1 polymer ?
#
loop_
_entity_poly.entity_id
_entity_poly.type
_entity_poly.pdbx_seq_one_letter_code
_entity_poly.pdbx_strand_id
1 'polypeptide(L)' 'MNYLITGGAGFLGTALSNRLAKQGHTVRVLDDLSAGDPSRLLPEVQFTRGDINDKTLLWKLLQDIDCVFHLAARVS' A
#
# COMPACT_ATOMS: atom_id res chain seq x y z
N MET A 1 3.51 13.35 -5.76
CA MET A 1 2.17 13.02 -5.25
C MET A 1 2.30 11.99 -4.13
N ASN A 2 1.31 11.93 -3.28
CA ASN A 2 1.25 10.96 -2.19
C ASN A 2 0.22 9.90 -2.53
N TYR A 3 0.64 8.65 -2.56
CA TYR A 3 -0.21 7.51 -2.91
C TYR A 3 -0.42 6.60 -1.71
N LEU A 4 -1.63 6.07 -1.58
CA LEU A 4 -1.93 4.95 -0.70
C LEU A 4 -2.31 3.75 -1.56
N ILE A 5 -1.66 2.62 -1.34
CA ILE A 5 -1.92 1.38 -2.07
C ILE A 5 -2.35 0.34 -1.06
N THR A 6 -3.58 -0.12 -1.16
CA THR A 6 -4.07 -1.22 -0.34
C THR A 6 -3.84 -2.53 -1.08
N GLY A 7 -3.31 -3.53 -0.38
CA GLY A 7 -2.86 -4.76 -1.02
C GLY A 7 -1.51 -4.60 -1.71
N GLY A 8 -0.73 -3.60 -1.31
CA GLY A 8 0.52 -3.24 -1.97
C GLY A 8 1.69 -4.20 -1.73
N ALA A 9 1.53 -5.21 -0.87
CA ALA A 9 2.55 -6.25 -0.66
C ALA A 9 2.34 -7.48 -1.54
N GLY A 10 1.25 -7.56 -2.30
CA GLY A 10 1.05 -8.57 -3.31
C GLY A 10 1.93 -8.33 -4.54
N PHE A 11 1.89 -9.24 -5.49
CA PHE A 11 2.75 -9.16 -6.68
C PHE A 11 2.56 -7.87 -7.46
N LEU A 12 1.31 -7.55 -7.82
CA LEU A 12 1.00 -6.35 -8.58
C LEU A 12 1.22 -5.08 -7.76
N GLY A 13 0.81 -5.11 -6.49
CA GLY A 13 0.97 -3.96 -5.60
C GLY A 13 2.41 -3.61 -5.33
N THR A 14 3.28 -4.61 -5.19
CA THR A 14 4.72 -4.41 -5.02
C THR A 14 5.33 -3.74 -6.25
N ALA A 15 4.99 -4.22 -7.44
CA ALA A 15 5.49 -3.63 -8.68
C ALA A 15 5.06 -2.17 -8.83
N LEU A 16 3.79 -1.88 -8.56
CA LEU A 16 3.27 -0.51 -8.64
C LEU A 16 3.90 0.40 -7.59
N SER A 17 3.96 -0.07 -6.34
CA SER A 17 4.51 0.72 -5.23
C SER A 17 5.97 1.08 -5.47
N ASN A 18 6.76 0.12 -5.89
CA ASN A 18 8.18 0.34 -6.16
C ASN A 18 8.39 1.29 -7.34
N ARG A 19 7.59 1.15 -8.38
CA ARG A 19 7.67 2.03 -9.54
C ARG A 19 7.37 3.48 -9.16
N LEU A 20 6.31 3.72 -8.40
CA LEU A 20 5.96 5.06 -7.95
C LEU A 20 7.02 5.64 -7.02
N ALA A 21 7.56 4.84 -6.13
CA ALA A 21 8.64 5.28 -5.24
C ALA A 21 9.89 5.68 -6.03
N LYS A 22 10.26 4.92 -7.05
CA LYS A 22 11.39 5.25 -7.92
C LYS A 22 11.18 6.54 -8.71
N GLN A 23 9.94 6.90 -8.97
CA GLN A 23 9.59 8.14 -9.65
C GLN A 23 9.56 9.35 -8.70
N GLY A 24 9.93 9.18 -7.45
CA GLY A 24 10.00 10.25 -6.47
C GLY A 24 8.71 10.52 -5.71
N HIS A 25 7.69 9.67 -5.86
CA HIS A 25 6.44 9.83 -5.13
C HIS A 25 6.54 9.25 -3.71
N THR A 26 5.75 9.81 -2.80
CA THR A 26 5.54 9.22 -1.48
C THR A 26 4.52 8.11 -1.60
N VAL A 27 4.87 6.90 -1.18
CA VAL A 27 4.01 5.73 -1.29
C VAL A 27 3.82 5.12 0.09
N ARG A 28 2.56 4.98 0.49
CA ARG A 28 2.13 4.23 1.67
C ARG A 28 1.43 2.98 1.21
N VAL A 29 1.74 1.86 1.85
CA VAL A 29 1.13 0.56 1.56
C VAL A 29 0.44 0.04 2.79
N LEU A 30 -0.80 -0.39 2.64
CA LEU A 30 -1.55 -1.11 3.67
C LEU A 30 -1.84 -2.52 3.16
N ASP A 31 -1.44 -3.52 3.93
CA ASP A 31 -1.67 -4.93 3.59
C ASP A 31 -1.78 -5.75 4.86
N ASP A 32 -2.69 -6.72 4.88
CA ASP A 32 -2.84 -7.64 6.01
C ASP A 32 -1.90 -8.85 5.93
N LEU A 33 -1.16 -8.96 4.83
CA LEU A 33 -0.22 -10.03 4.54
C LEU A 33 -0.87 -11.41 4.41
N SER A 34 -2.17 -11.46 4.11
CA SER A 34 -2.83 -12.73 3.80
C SER A 34 -2.28 -13.37 2.52
N ALA A 35 -1.75 -12.56 1.60
CA ALA A 35 -1.17 -13.02 0.36
C ALA A 35 -0.14 -12.01 -0.16
N GLY A 36 1.01 -11.90 0.49
CA GLY A 36 2.03 -10.95 0.03
C GLY A 36 3.26 -10.99 0.89
N ASP A 37 4.30 -10.31 0.42
CA ASP A 37 5.59 -10.27 1.09
C ASP A 37 6.12 -8.83 1.07
N PRO A 38 6.16 -8.14 2.22
CA PRO A 38 6.62 -6.75 2.27
C PRO A 38 8.13 -6.62 2.05
N SER A 39 8.90 -7.70 2.12
CA SER A 39 10.34 -7.65 1.94
C SER A 39 10.74 -7.22 0.53
N ARG A 40 9.83 -7.31 -0.43
CA ARG A 40 10.06 -6.88 -1.82
C ARG A 40 9.84 -5.39 -2.04
N LEU A 41 9.22 -4.70 -1.09
CA LEU A 41 9.02 -3.27 -1.17
C LEU A 41 10.34 -2.53 -0.95
N LEU A 42 10.55 -1.45 -1.72
CA LEU A 42 11.72 -0.60 -1.54
C LEU A 42 11.70 0.06 -0.15
N PRO A 43 12.87 0.40 0.41
CA PRO A 43 12.94 1.04 1.73
C PRO A 43 12.18 2.36 1.83
N GLU A 44 12.02 3.07 0.71
CA GLU A 44 11.32 4.34 0.66
C GLU A 44 9.80 4.17 0.80
N VAL A 45 9.29 2.98 0.52
CA VAL A 45 7.85 2.70 0.65
C VAL A 45 7.51 2.52 2.13
N GLN A 46 6.51 3.27 2.59
CA GLN A 46 6.03 3.20 3.97
C GLN A 46 5.01 2.07 4.09
N PHE A 47 5.41 0.98 4.71
CA PHE A 47 4.55 -0.19 4.85
C PHE A 47 3.86 -0.21 6.21
N THR A 48 2.55 -0.47 6.21
CA THR A 48 1.76 -0.72 7.41
C THR A 48 1.03 -2.05 7.25
N ARG A 49 1.21 -2.95 8.21
CA ARG A 49 0.44 -4.17 8.28
C ARG A 49 -0.86 -3.88 9.02
N GLY A 50 -1.98 -4.23 8.41
CA GLY A 50 -3.28 -4.04 9.03
C GLY A 50 -4.43 -4.45 8.13
N ASP A 51 -5.61 -4.44 8.71
CA ASP A 51 -6.85 -4.77 8.01
C ASP A 51 -7.42 -3.50 7.37
N ILE A 52 -7.76 -3.58 6.08
CA ILE A 52 -8.41 -2.47 5.37
C ILE A 52 -9.75 -2.08 6.00
N ASN A 53 -10.38 -3.00 6.73
CA ASN A 53 -11.64 -2.72 7.43
C ASN A 53 -11.43 -1.99 8.76
N ASP A 54 -10.19 -1.82 9.19
CA ASP A 54 -9.88 -0.99 10.35
C ASP A 54 -9.98 0.48 9.96
N LYS A 55 -11.14 1.07 10.23
CA LYS A 55 -11.46 2.44 9.80
C LYS A 55 -10.56 3.48 10.45
N THR A 56 -10.17 3.29 11.69
CA THR A 56 -9.26 4.21 12.39
C THR A 56 -7.87 4.22 11.74
N LEU A 57 -7.35 3.04 11.44
CA LEU A 57 -6.07 2.90 10.75
C LEU A 57 -6.13 3.49 9.34
N LEU A 58 -7.18 3.16 8.60
CA LEU A 58 -7.36 3.67 7.23
C LEU A 58 -7.46 5.19 7.22
N TRP A 59 -8.20 5.77 8.17
CA TRP A 59 -8.31 7.21 8.30
C TRP A 59 -6.94 7.88 8.48
N LYS A 60 -6.09 7.31 9.35
CA LYS A 60 -4.74 7.83 9.56
C LYS A 60 -3.89 7.76 8.29
N LEU A 61 -3.99 6.66 7.56
CA LEU A 61 -3.19 6.46 6.35
C LEU A 61 -3.66 7.31 5.18
N LEU A 62 -4.92 7.78 5.20
CA LEU A 62 -5.47 8.63 4.15
C LEU A 62 -5.06 10.10 4.29
N GLN A 63 -4.43 10.49 5.39
CA GLN A 63 -4.03 11.88 5.60
C GLN A 63 -3.00 12.29 4.55
N ASP A 64 -3.26 13.40 3.88
CA ASP A 64 -2.39 13.97 2.83
C ASP A 64 -2.21 13.07 1.60
N ILE A 65 -3.09 12.10 1.40
CA ILE A 65 -3.06 11.22 0.23
C ILE A 65 -3.79 11.89 -0.94
N ASP A 66 -3.14 11.88 -2.09
CA ASP A 66 -3.70 12.43 -3.34
C ASP A 66 -4.46 11.39 -4.14
N CYS A 67 -4.03 10.13 -4.09
CA CYS A 67 -4.63 9.06 -4.88
C CYS A 67 -4.54 7.73 -4.13
N VAL A 68 -5.60 6.92 -4.23
CA VAL A 68 -5.66 5.59 -3.63
C VAL A 68 -5.78 4.54 -4.73
N PHE A 69 -4.90 3.53 -4.69
CA PHE A 69 -5.05 2.31 -5.49
C PHE A 69 -5.48 1.17 -4.58
N HIS A 70 -6.66 0.66 -4.82
CA HIS A 70 -7.22 -0.43 -4.00
C HIS A 70 -7.02 -1.76 -4.72
N LEU A 71 -5.97 -2.48 -4.33
CA LEU A 71 -5.60 -3.77 -4.91
C LEU A 71 -5.90 -4.95 -3.99
N ALA A 72 -6.43 -4.68 -2.80
CA ALA A 72 -6.78 -5.68 -1.82
C ALA A 72 -8.09 -6.38 -2.19
N ALA A 73 -8.14 -6.97 -3.37
CA ALA A 73 -9.32 -7.71 -3.81
C ALA A 73 -9.30 -9.11 -3.22
N ARG A 74 -10.41 -9.50 -2.58
CA ARG A 74 -10.63 -10.89 -2.22
C ARG A 74 -11.46 -11.54 -3.29
N VAL A 75 -10.95 -12.64 -3.80
CA VAL A 75 -11.74 -13.55 -4.62
C VAL A 75 -12.28 -14.60 -3.65
N SER A 76 -13.56 -14.55 -3.41
CA SER A 76 -14.24 -15.54 -2.59
C SER A 76 -14.85 -16.62 -3.46
#